data_efb2250c5f6fd6c498d26169bb85b386
#
_entry.id   efb2250c5f6fd6c498d26169bb85b386
#
_cell.length_a   1.000
_cell.length_b   1.000
_cell.length_c   1.000
_cell.angle_alpha   90.00
_cell.angle_beta   90.00
_cell.angle_gamma   90.00
#
_symmetry.space_group_name_H-M   'P 1'
#
loop_
_entity.id
_entity.type
_entity.pdbx_description
1 polymer ?
#
loop_
_entity_poly.entity_id
_entity_poly.type
_entity_poly.pdbx_seq_one_letter_code
_entity_poly.pdbx_strand_id
1 'polypeptide(L)'
;DVHGSRGLGDVYKRQVGTPAKRQAVTNPEKTLYAIKRLIGRRFSDDVVKKDADMVPYKIIKADNGDAWVGVDDKKLAPPQVSAEILKKMKKTAEDYLGTDVKEAVITVPAYFNDSQRQATKDAGKIAGLEVKRIINEPTAAALAYGLDKGKGDSVIAVYDLGGGTFDISIIEISEVDGEHQFEVLSTNGDTFLGGEDFDLRLIDFFVEEFKKDSGFDLKSDPLALQRLKEAAEKAKIELSSSEQTEVNLPYITADASGPKHFVQKITRAKLESLVEDLVDRSISPLETALKDAKLSKDKIDDILLVGGQTRMPLVQKKVQDFFGKEPRKDLNPDEAVAIGAAIQGSVLSGDTKDVLLLDVTPLTLGIETLGGVATPLIEKNTTIPTQKSQVFSTAEDNQTAVTVHVIQGERKQAAQNKSLGQFNLTDIPVSYTHLRAHETHEH
;
A
#
# COMPACT_ATOMS: atom_id res chain seq x y z
N ASP A 1 13.84 1.54 6.35
CA ASP A 1 14.17 2.73 7.15
C ASP A 1 15.34 3.50 6.51
N VAL A 2 15.23 4.82 6.43
CA VAL A 2 16.27 5.70 5.87
C VAL A 2 16.71 6.70 6.95
N HIS A 3 18.01 6.80 7.18
CA HIS A 3 18.56 7.66 8.22
C HIS A 3 19.75 8.48 7.73
N GLY A 4 19.85 9.74 8.20
CA GLY A 4 21.04 10.59 8.05
C GLY A 4 21.77 10.75 9.37
N SER A 5 23.02 10.23 9.50
CA SER A 5 23.86 10.40 10.69
C SER A 5 24.98 11.41 10.45
N ARG A 6 25.28 12.25 11.46
CA ARG A 6 26.54 13.04 11.53
C ARG A 6 27.62 12.15 12.16
N GLY A 7 28.57 11.67 11.34
CA GLY A 7 29.86 11.18 11.85
C GLY A 7 30.88 12.31 11.81
N LEU A 8 31.84 12.32 12.75
CA LEU A 8 32.99 13.22 12.75
C LEU A 8 33.75 13.09 11.42
N GLY A 9 33.61 14.10 10.53
CA GLY A 9 34.23 14.14 9.21
C GLY A 9 33.23 14.10 8.07
N ASP A 10 32.70 15.20 7.69
CA ASP A 10 32.24 15.74 6.39
C ASP A 10 31.44 14.88 5.39
N VAL A 11 30.84 13.74 5.71
CA VAL A 11 29.89 13.08 4.80
C VAL A 11 28.69 12.57 5.57
N TYR A 12 27.52 13.16 5.34
CA TYR A 12 26.24 12.60 5.78
C TYR A 12 26.01 11.24 5.09
N LYS A 13 26.38 10.13 5.74
CA LYS A 13 26.06 8.80 5.24
C LYS A 13 24.61 8.50 5.54
N ARG A 14 23.76 8.54 4.52
CA ARG A 14 22.42 7.97 4.61
C ARG A 14 22.54 6.45 4.77
N GLN A 15 21.79 5.91 5.71
CA GLN A 15 21.74 4.47 5.96
C GLN A 15 20.37 3.96 5.58
N VAL A 16 20.28 2.72 5.08
CA VAL A 16 19.05 2.06 4.67
C VAL A 16 19.03 0.64 5.23
N GLY A 17 17.86 0.20 5.70
CA GLY A 17 17.64 -1.13 6.24
C GLY A 17 18.11 -1.30 7.67
N THR A 18 18.66 -2.45 8.03
CA THR A 18 19.06 -2.81 9.39
C THR A 18 19.96 -1.78 10.10
N PRO A 19 20.97 -1.17 9.45
CA PRO A 19 21.77 -0.12 10.10
C PRO A 19 20.94 1.10 10.49
N ALA A 20 20.00 1.54 9.64
CA ALA A 20 19.08 2.64 9.94
C ALA A 20 18.14 2.27 11.09
N LYS A 21 17.55 1.07 11.06
CA LYS A 21 16.66 0.56 12.11
C LYS A 21 17.36 0.53 13.47
N ARG A 22 18.62 0.07 13.55
CA ARG A 22 19.39 0.05 14.78
C ARG A 22 19.65 1.42 15.40
N GLN A 23 19.65 2.48 14.60
CA GLN A 23 19.84 3.87 15.08
C GLN A 23 18.52 4.56 15.45
N ALA A 24 17.37 3.97 15.14
CA ALA A 24 16.06 4.54 15.43
C ALA A 24 15.89 4.87 16.93
N VAL A 25 16.44 4.04 17.81
CA VAL A 25 16.38 4.26 19.27
C VAL A 25 17.10 5.54 19.69
N THR A 26 18.27 5.82 19.12
CA THR A 26 19.08 7.00 19.49
C THR A 26 18.78 8.23 18.65
N ASN A 27 18.06 8.07 17.52
CA ASN A 27 17.79 9.14 16.58
C ASN A 27 16.40 8.98 15.91
N PRO A 28 15.33 8.88 16.72
CA PRO A 28 13.99 8.58 16.20
C PRO A 28 13.45 9.63 15.23
N GLU A 29 13.67 10.92 15.50
CA GLU A 29 13.17 12.02 14.66
C GLU A 29 13.79 12.06 13.25
N LYS A 30 14.93 11.39 13.05
CA LYS A 30 15.65 11.37 11.76
C LYS A 30 15.68 9.98 11.13
N THR A 31 15.00 9.01 11.70
CA THR A 31 14.82 7.67 11.15
C THR A 31 13.43 7.56 10.54
N LEU A 32 13.39 7.50 9.21
CA LEU A 32 12.15 7.47 8.45
C LEU A 32 11.72 6.03 8.18
N TYR A 33 10.45 5.73 8.39
CA TYR A 33 9.81 4.43 8.12
C TYR A 33 8.35 4.66 7.72
N ALA A 34 7.64 3.64 7.28
CA ALA A 34 6.24 3.70 6.84
C ALA A 34 5.95 4.73 5.72
N ILE A 35 6.97 5.18 4.99
CA ILE A 35 6.87 6.22 3.94
C ILE A 35 5.88 5.82 2.84
N LYS A 36 5.67 4.51 2.63
CA LYS A 36 4.67 3.98 1.70
C LYS A 36 3.26 4.51 1.98
N ARG A 37 2.92 4.81 3.24
CA ARG A 37 1.63 5.40 3.63
C ARG A 37 1.48 6.86 3.19
N LEU A 38 2.59 7.61 3.05
CA LEU A 38 2.60 9.01 2.65
C LEU A 38 2.71 9.21 1.13
N ILE A 39 3.13 8.19 0.39
CA ILE A 39 3.41 8.32 -1.05
C ILE A 39 2.12 8.66 -1.81
N GLY A 40 2.16 9.71 -2.67
CA GLY A 40 1.02 10.17 -3.44
C GLY A 40 -0.13 10.81 -2.62
N ARG A 41 0.09 11.14 -1.33
CA ARG A 41 -0.91 11.71 -0.43
C ARG A 41 -0.80 13.23 -0.31
N ARG A 42 -1.96 13.86 -0.05
CA ARG A 42 -2.02 15.27 0.35
C ARG A 42 -1.84 15.40 1.86
N PHE A 43 -1.22 16.48 2.30
CA PHE A 43 -1.07 16.78 3.73
C PHE A 43 -2.42 16.90 4.46
N SER A 44 -3.46 17.31 3.74
CA SER A 44 -4.84 17.44 4.27
C SER A 44 -5.57 16.11 4.44
N ASP A 45 -5.06 15.01 3.88
CA ASP A 45 -5.72 13.71 3.95
C ASP A 45 -5.79 13.22 5.41
N ASP A 46 -6.94 12.69 5.84
CA ASP A 46 -7.14 12.26 7.24
C ASP A 46 -6.20 11.12 7.64
N VAL A 47 -5.80 10.27 6.71
CA VAL A 47 -4.80 9.21 6.93
C VAL A 47 -3.44 9.80 7.27
N VAL A 48 -3.04 10.93 6.64
CA VAL A 48 -1.77 11.62 6.91
C VAL A 48 -1.75 12.24 8.31
N LYS A 49 -2.90 12.76 8.78
CA LYS A 49 -3.03 13.29 10.15
C LYS A 49 -2.83 12.17 11.17
N LYS A 50 -3.43 11.00 10.93
CA LYS A 50 -3.23 9.82 11.79
C LYS A 50 -1.78 9.36 11.81
N ASP A 51 -1.12 9.30 10.65
CA ASP A 51 0.30 8.95 10.57
C ASP A 51 1.18 9.94 11.35
N ALA A 52 0.85 11.25 11.32
CA ALA A 52 1.61 12.25 12.04
C ALA A 52 1.60 12.05 13.57
N ASP A 53 0.54 11.47 14.12
CA ASP A 53 0.44 11.11 15.53
C ASP A 53 1.21 9.81 15.88
N MET A 54 1.55 8.99 14.87
CA MET A 54 2.15 7.66 15.03
C MET A 54 3.66 7.63 14.86
N VAL A 55 4.23 8.65 14.21
CA VAL A 55 5.64 8.66 13.84
C VAL A 55 6.41 9.75 14.60
N PRO A 56 7.70 9.51 14.96
CA PRO A 56 8.50 10.48 15.69
C PRO A 56 9.07 11.59 14.79
N TYR A 57 9.12 11.39 13.48
CA TYR A 57 9.62 12.37 12.52
C TYR A 57 8.51 13.33 12.07
N LYS A 58 8.90 14.50 11.56
CA LYS A 58 7.93 15.52 11.16
C LYS A 58 7.33 15.23 9.79
N ILE A 59 6.01 15.19 9.69
CA ILE A 59 5.28 15.27 8.42
C ILE A 59 4.92 16.73 8.18
N ILE A 60 5.25 17.26 7.01
CA ILE A 60 5.12 18.66 6.66
C ILE A 60 4.31 18.84 5.38
N LYS A 61 3.65 19.99 5.24
CA LYS A 61 2.98 20.38 4.02
C LYS A 61 3.99 20.95 3.02
N ALA A 62 4.04 20.39 1.82
CA ALA A 62 4.79 20.95 0.71
C ALA A 62 4.05 22.12 0.05
N ASP A 63 4.75 22.91 -0.76
CA ASP A 63 4.17 24.07 -1.45
C ASP A 63 3.05 23.68 -2.42
N ASN A 64 3.14 22.48 -3.01
CA ASN A 64 2.10 21.89 -3.86
C ASN A 64 0.94 21.24 -3.07
N GLY A 65 1.01 21.25 -1.74
CA GLY A 65 0.00 20.68 -0.84
C GLY A 65 0.18 19.19 -0.51
N ASP A 66 1.22 18.54 -1.01
CA ASP A 66 1.51 17.13 -0.72
C ASP A 66 2.07 16.95 0.69
N ALA A 67 1.96 15.73 1.22
CA ALA A 67 2.59 15.32 2.46
C ALA A 67 4.08 14.99 2.21
N TRP A 68 4.98 15.78 2.80
CA TRP A 68 6.41 15.57 2.79
C TRP A 68 6.94 15.30 4.19
N VAL A 69 8.18 14.87 4.31
CA VAL A 69 8.84 14.69 5.61
C VAL A 69 9.94 15.71 5.81
N GLY A 70 10.08 16.21 7.04
CA GLY A 70 11.11 17.13 7.47
C GLY A 70 12.21 16.42 8.24
N VAL A 71 13.48 16.57 7.81
CA VAL A 71 14.64 16.04 8.52
C VAL A 71 15.68 17.14 8.57
N ASP A 72 16.00 17.64 9.76
CA ASP A 72 16.78 18.86 9.95
C ASP A 72 16.18 20.03 9.12
N ASP A 73 17.00 20.72 8.33
CA ASP A 73 16.57 21.80 7.44
C ASP A 73 16.09 21.31 6.05
N LYS A 74 16.00 19.99 5.85
CA LYS A 74 15.63 19.39 4.56
C LYS A 74 14.18 18.98 4.54
N LYS A 75 13.51 19.27 3.42
CA LYS A 75 12.18 18.78 3.08
C LYS A 75 12.34 17.67 2.04
N LEU A 76 11.84 16.49 2.32
CA LEU A 76 11.96 15.33 1.45
C LEU A 76 10.58 14.86 1.02
N ALA A 77 10.39 14.72 -0.28
CA ALA A 77 9.19 14.08 -0.82
C ALA A 77 9.25 12.56 -0.59
N PRO A 78 8.12 11.87 -0.32
CA PRO A 78 8.08 10.43 -0.16
C PRO A 78 8.75 9.62 -1.29
N PRO A 79 8.64 9.99 -2.58
CA PRO A 79 9.39 9.32 -3.64
C PRO A 79 10.91 9.41 -3.49
N GLN A 80 11.44 10.52 -2.95
CA GLN A 80 12.88 10.67 -2.71
C GLN A 80 13.35 9.72 -1.59
N VAL A 81 12.54 9.54 -0.55
CA VAL A 81 12.85 8.61 0.54
C VAL A 81 12.76 7.17 0.05
N SER A 82 11.71 6.83 -0.68
CA SER A 82 11.53 5.50 -1.30
C SER A 82 12.67 5.17 -2.28
N ALA A 83 13.18 6.17 -3.00
CA ALA A 83 14.32 6.00 -3.90
C ALA A 83 15.60 5.56 -3.19
N GLU A 84 15.82 5.95 -1.93
CA GLU A 84 17.00 5.49 -1.17
C GLU A 84 16.91 3.97 -0.89
N ILE A 85 15.71 3.45 -0.66
CA ILE A 85 15.48 2.01 -0.52
C ILE A 85 15.75 1.30 -1.85
N LEU A 86 15.23 1.83 -2.96
CA LEU A 86 15.43 1.27 -4.29
C LEU A 86 16.91 1.31 -4.71
N LYS A 87 17.65 2.37 -4.38
CA LYS A 87 19.12 2.43 -4.57
C LYS A 87 19.84 1.33 -3.79
N LYS A 88 19.38 1.05 -2.56
CA LYS A 88 19.95 -0.06 -1.77
C LYS A 88 19.67 -1.41 -2.43
N MET A 89 18.46 -1.62 -2.94
CA MET A 89 18.10 -2.85 -3.66
C MET A 89 18.90 -3.00 -4.95
N LYS A 90 18.99 -1.92 -5.75
CA LYS A 90 19.83 -1.86 -6.95
C LYS A 90 21.27 -2.24 -6.63
N LYS A 91 21.88 -1.59 -5.64
CA LYS A 91 23.26 -1.90 -5.24
C LYS A 91 23.42 -3.35 -4.79
N THR A 92 22.48 -3.89 -4.03
CA THR A 92 22.52 -5.30 -3.60
C THR A 92 22.50 -6.24 -4.80
N ALA A 93 21.67 -5.96 -5.82
CA ALA A 93 21.62 -6.73 -7.04
C ALA A 93 22.93 -6.59 -7.86
N GLU A 94 23.46 -5.38 -7.99
CA GLU A 94 24.75 -5.12 -8.69
C GLU A 94 25.93 -5.82 -8.01
N ASP A 95 25.98 -5.78 -6.68
CA ASP A 95 27.01 -6.46 -5.90
C ASP A 95 26.97 -8.00 -6.08
N TYR A 96 25.76 -8.57 -6.22
CA TYR A 96 25.57 -9.99 -6.45
C TYR A 96 25.87 -10.42 -7.90
N LEU A 97 25.37 -9.63 -8.87
CA LEU A 97 25.50 -9.95 -10.29
C LEU A 97 26.86 -9.55 -10.89
N GLY A 98 27.61 -8.66 -10.23
CA GLY A 98 28.86 -8.12 -10.73
C GLY A 98 28.71 -7.20 -11.96
N THR A 99 27.53 -6.67 -12.22
CA THR A 99 27.20 -5.80 -13.37
C THR A 99 26.19 -4.73 -12.99
N ASP A 100 26.12 -3.67 -13.79
CA ASP A 100 25.14 -2.59 -13.59
C ASP A 100 23.71 -3.08 -13.80
N VAL A 101 22.81 -2.70 -12.88
CA VAL A 101 21.37 -2.95 -12.98
C VAL A 101 20.68 -1.66 -13.40
N LYS A 102 20.05 -1.64 -14.57
CA LYS A 102 19.43 -0.44 -15.16
C LYS A 102 17.91 -0.49 -15.18
N GLU A 103 17.32 -1.67 -15.22
CA GLU A 103 15.89 -1.90 -15.39
C GLU A 103 15.29 -2.57 -14.15
N ALA A 104 14.02 -2.30 -13.87
CA ALA A 104 13.32 -2.91 -12.76
C ALA A 104 11.81 -3.07 -13.03
N VAL A 105 11.25 -4.13 -12.46
CA VAL A 105 9.82 -4.25 -12.16
C VAL A 105 9.65 -3.86 -10.69
N ILE A 106 8.69 -2.98 -10.40
CA ILE A 106 8.42 -2.53 -9.03
C ILE A 106 6.98 -2.89 -8.66
N THR A 107 6.80 -3.43 -7.47
CA THR A 107 5.49 -3.82 -6.97
C THR A 107 4.85 -2.71 -6.12
N VAL A 108 3.52 -2.65 -6.16
CA VAL A 108 2.70 -1.75 -5.35
C VAL A 108 1.48 -2.50 -4.82
N PRO A 109 0.89 -2.06 -3.70
CA PRO A 109 -0.41 -2.56 -3.27
C PRO A 109 -1.44 -2.45 -4.39
N ALA A 110 -2.31 -3.46 -4.50
CA ALA A 110 -3.33 -3.48 -5.56
C ALA A 110 -4.28 -2.28 -5.46
N TYR A 111 -4.57 -1.84 -4.25
CA TYR A 111 -5.50 -0.73 -3.97
C TYR A 111 -4.85 0.67 -4.02
N PHE A 112 -3.61 0.78 -4.52
CA PHE A 112 -2.99 2.09 -4.78
C PHE A 112 -3.69 2.81 -5.93
N ASN A 113 -3.96 4.11 -5.72
CA ASN A 113 -4.46 5.00 -6.78
C ASN A 113 -3.33 5.42 -7.76
N ASP A 114 -3.69 6.07 -8.85
CA ASP A 114 -2.74 6.47 -9.89
C ASP A 114 -1.65 7.41 -9.37
N SER A 115 -1.97 8.34 -8.46
CA SER A 115 -0.96 9.23 -7.87
C SER A 115 0.10 8.46 -7.10
N GLN A 116 -0.30 7.43 -6.36
CA GLN A 116 0.61 6.57 -5.60
C GLN A 116 1.47 5.69 -6.51
N ARG A 117 0.88 5.15 -7.59
CA ARG A 117 1.58 4.38 -8.62
C ARG A 117 2.61 5.22 -9.36
N GLN A 118 2.22 6.43 -9.78
CA GLN A 118 3.12 7.35 -10.45
C GLN A 118 4.28 7.79 -9.53
N ALA A 119 3.99 8.12 -8.27
CA ALA A 119 5.00 8.48 -7.29
C ALA A 119 5.99 7.33 -7.00
N THR A 120 5.52 6.09 -7.03
CA THR A 120 6.40 4.90 -6.92
C THR A 120 7.27 4.73 -8.16
N LYS A 121 6.70 4.95 -9.36
CA LYS A 121 7.48 4.95 -10.62
C LYS A 121 8.55 6.04 -10.62
N ASP A 122 8.22 7.22 -10.11
CA ASP A 122 9.17 8.34 -9.98
C ASP A 122 10.28 8.02 -8.98
N ALA A 123 9.99 7.32 -7.87
CA ALA A 123 11.01 6.83 -6.95
C ALA A 123 12.03 5.91 -7.66
N GLY A 124 11.56 5.03 -8.55
CA GLY A 124 12.43 4.19 -9.39
C GLY A 124 13.36 5.03 -10.26
N LYS A 125 12.83 6.05 -10.95
CA LYS A 125 13.62 6.96 -11.77
C LYS A 125 14.65 7.73 -10.95
N ILE A 126 14.27 8.24 -9.76
CA ILE A 126 15.19 8.94 -8.84
C ILE A 126 16.30 7.98 -8.37
N ALA A 127 16.02 6.69 -8.24
CA ALA A 127 17.00 5.68 -7.91
C ALA A 127 17.94 5.32 -9.09
N GLY A 128 17.71 5.87 -10.29
CA GLY A 128 18.47 5.56 -11.50
C GLY A 128 18.07 4.23 -12.12
N LEU A 129 16.80 3.88 -12.04
CA LEU A 129 16.22 2.68 -12.64
C LEU A 129 15.20 3.07 -13.73
N GLU A 130 15.27 2.40 -14.86
CA GLU A 130 14.19 2.38 -15.84
C GLU A 130 13.11 1.42 -15.35
N VAL A 131 11.96 1.97 -14.95
CA VAL A 131 10.83 1.16 -14.46
C VAL A 131 10.06 0.62 -15.65
N LYS A 132 10.28 -0.66 -15.96
CA LYS A 132 9.64 -1.35 -17.09
C LYS A 132 8.16 -1.57 -16.86
N ARG A 133 7.79 -1.90 -15.62
CA ARG A 133 6.40 -2.13 -15.23
C ARG A 133 6.21 -1.86 -13.73
N ILE A 134 5.05 -1.33 -13.37
CA ILE A 134 4.48 -1.39 -12.03
C ILE A 134 3.49 -2.55 -12.03
N ILE A 135 3.62 -3.48 -11.09
CA ILE A 135 2.75 -4.66 -10.93
C ILE A 135 2.14 -4.67 -9.53
N ASN A 136 0.92 -5.16 -9.40
CA ASN A 136 0.28 -5.30 -8.10
C ASN A 136 0.91 -6.43 -7.28
N GLU A 137 1.10 -6.21 -5.98
CA GLU A 137 1.71 -7.18 -5.06
C GLU A 137 0.98 -8.52 -5.06
N PRO A 138 -0.37 -8.59 -4.92
CA PRO A 138 -1.08 -9.88 -4.98
C PRO A 138 -1.00 -10.55 -6.35
N THR A 139 -0.92 -9.78 -7.43
CA THR A 139 -0.76 -10.34 -8.78
C THR A 139 0.63 -10.95 -8.95
N ALA A 140 1.67 -10.31 -8.42
CA ALA A 140 3.01 -10.89 -8.40
C ALA A 140 3.03 -12.20 -7.59
N ALA A 141 2.39 -12.24 -6.43
CA ALA A 141 2.29 -13.47 -5.63
C ALA A 141 1.56 -14.60 -6.38
N ALA A 142 0.51 -14.28 -7.14
CA ALA A 142 -0.20 -15.23 -7.99
C ALA A 142 0.70 -15.81 -9.09
N LEU A 143 1.55 -14.99 -9.71
CA LEU A 143 2.56 -15.46 -10.68
C LEU A 143 3.53 -16.46 -10.05
N ALA A 144 4.04 -16.15 -8.86
CA ALA A 144 4.93 -17.05 -8.14
C ALA A 144 4.28 -18.40 -7.82
N TYR A 145 2.98 -18.37 -7.49
CA TYR A 145 2.21 -19.56 -7.20
C TYR A 145 1.87 -20.38 -8.45
N GLY A 146 1.35 -19.73 -9.49
CA GLY A 146 0.76 -20.41 -10.65
C GLY A 146 1.78 -21.11 -11.54
N LEU A 147 2.97 -20.53 -11.74
CA LEU A 147 4.00 -21.13 -12.57
C LEU A 147 4.65 -22.38 -11.95
N ASP A 148 4.63 -22.48 -10.61
CA ASP A 148 5.23 -23.63 -9.91
C ASP A 148 4.34 -24.89 -9.95
N LYS A 149 3.06 -24.76 -10.29
CA LYS A 149 2.08 -25.84 -10.05
C LYS A 149 1.60 -26.60 -11.28
N GLY A 150 1.84 -26.12 -12.51
CA GLY A 150 1.43 -26.83 -13.74
C GLY A 150 -0.03 -27.31 -13.71
N LYS A 151 -0.91 -26.57 -13.03
CA LYS A 151 -2.32 -26.93 -12.82
C LYS A 151 -3.20 -26.26 -13.88
N GLY A 152 -4.26 -26.96 -14.27
CA GLY A 152 -5.36 -26.40 -15.03
C GLY A 152 -6.07 -25.26 -14.32
N ASP A 153 -7.15 -24.78 -14.91
CA ASP A 153 -7.94 -23.64 -14.44
C ASP A 153 -8.24 -23.67 -12.93
N SER A 154 -7.96 -22.56 -12.27
CA SER A 154 -8.21 -22.40 -10.84
C SER A 154 -8.51 -20.94 -10.47
N VAL A 155 -9.36 -20.73 -9.48
CA VAL A 155 -9.63 -19.40 -8.92
C VAL A 155 -9.02 -19.31 -7.53
N ILE A 156 -8.15 -18.33 -7.33
CA ILE A 156 -7.46 -18.14 -6.06
C ILE A 156 -7.84 -16.82 -5.40
N ALA A 157 -7.79 -16.80 -4.07
CA ALA A 157 -7.84 -15.58 -3.28
C ALA A 157 -6.45 -15.27 -2.74
N VAL A 158 -5.91 -14.09 -3.04
CA VAL A 158 -4.64 -13.62 -2.50
C VAL A 158 -4.94 -12.60 -1.41
N TYR A 159 -4.69 -12.99 -0.16
CA TYR A 159 -4.84 -12.17 1.04
C TYR A 159 -3.46 -11.64 1.45
N ASP A 160 -3.22 -10.36 1.17
CA ASP A 160 -1.94 -9.71 1.45
C ASP A 160 -2.08 -8.73 2.62
N LEU A 161 -1.53 -9.11 3.78
CA LEU A 161 -1.47 -8.26 4.97
C LEU A 161 -0.02 -8.02 5.34
N GLY A 162 0.49 -6.88 4.88
CA GLY A 162 1.86 -6.44 5.12
C GLY A 162 2.02 -5.59 6.38
N GLY A 163 3.08 -4.79 6.42
CA GLY A 163 3.37 -3.88 7.53
C GLY A 163 2.44 -2.67 7.60
N GLY A 164 1.94 -2.18 6.47
CA GLY A 164 1.18 -0.92 6.40
C GLY A 164 -0.12 -0.97 5.63
N THR A 165 -0.32 -1.97 4.77
CA THR A 165 -1.48 -2.10 3.87
C THR A 165 -2.05 -3.50 3.91
N PHE A 166 -3.34 -3.57 3.60
CA PHE A 166 -4.08 -4.80 3.38
C PHE A 166 -4.70 -4.79 1.99
N ASP A 167 -4.50 -5.87 1.23
CA ASP A 167 -5.12 -6.09 -0.07
C ASP A 167 -5.72 -7.51 -0.14
N ILE A 168 -6.83 -7.63 -0.85
CA ILE A 168 -7.43 -8.89 -1.27
C ILE A 168 -7.68 -8.84 -2.77
N SER A 169 -7.21 -9.86 -3.49
CA SER A 169 -7.47 -10.00 -4.92
C SER A 169 -8.01 -11.40 -5.21
N ILE A 170 -9.03 -11.48 -6.05
CA ILE A 170 -9.55 -12.72 -6.61
C ILE A 170 -8.99 -12.84 -8.01
N ILE A 171 -8.27 -13.92 -8.28
CA ILE A 171 -7.51 -14.09 -9.51
C ILE A 171 -7.87 -15.45 -10.12
N GLU A 172 -8.20 -15.46 -11.39
CA GLU A 172 -8.36 -16.66 -12.19
C GLU A 172 -7.03 -16.98 -12.89
N ILE A 173 -6.62 -18.25 -12.76
CA ILE A 173 -5.47 -18.82 -13.46
C ILE A 173 -6.02 -19.81 -14.43
N SER A 174 -5.71 -19.66 -15.71
CA SER A 174 -6.16 -20.56 -16.78
C SER A 174 -5.02 -20.85 -17.76
N GLU A 175 -5.19 -21.88 -18.57
CA GLU A 175 -4.28 -22.16 -19.68
C GLU A 175 -5.05 -22.01 -20.99
N VAL A 176 -4.64 -21.03 -21.81
CA VAL A 176 -5.26 -20.73 -23.10
C VAL A 176 -4.19 -20.83 -24.19
N ASP A 177 -4.39 -21.70 -25.17
CA ASP A 177 -3.49 -21.92 -26.30
C ASP A 177 -2.03 -22.26 -25.90
N GLY A 178 -1.83 -22.85 -24.71
CA GLY A 178 -0.52 -23.21 -24.15
C GLY A 178 0.16 -22.06 -23.40
N GLU A 179 -0.53 -20.94 -23.20
CA GLU A 179 -0.08 -19.82 -22.38
C GLU A 179 -0.80 -19.80 -21.04
N HIS A 180 -0.07 -19.56 -19.95
CA HIS A 180 -0.67 -19.32 -18.65
C HIS A 180 -1.25 -17.91 -18.58
N GLN A 181 -2.56 -17.81 -18.40
CA GLN A 181 -3.25 -16.54 -18.24
C GLN A 181 -3.60 -16.33 -16.77
N PHE A 182 -3.22 -15.16 -16.27
CA PHE A 182 -3.59 -14.69 -14.93
C PHE A 182 -4.52 -13.49 -15.09
N GLU A 183 -5.77 -13.66 -14.73
CA GLU A 183 -6.77 -12.58 -14.81
C GLU A 183 -7.25 -12.19 -13.41
N VAL A 184 -7.03 -10.92 -13.05
CA VAL A 184 -7.59 -10.36 -11.82
C VAL A 184 -9.08 -10.11 -12.05
N LEU A 185 -9.94 -10.81 -11.32
CA LEU A 185 -11.40 -10.64 -11.40
C LEU A 185 -11.88 -9.47 -10.56
N SER A 186 -11.26 -9.28 -9.40
CA SER A 186 -11.55 -8.14 -8.52
C SER A 186 -10.41 -7.90 -7.54
N THR A 187 -10.33 -6.66 -7.05
CA THR A 187 -9.44 -6.28 -5.95
C THR A 187 -10.15 -5.33 -5.00
N ASN A 188 -9.80 -5.41 -3.72
CA ASN A 188 -10.24 -4.51 -2.66
C ASN A 188 -9.16 -4.42 -1.58
N GLY A 189 -9.27 -3.48 -0.64
CA GLY A 189 -8.26 -3.39 0.40
C GLY A 189 -8.45 -2.20 1.34
N ASP A 190 -7.48 -2.06 2.25
CA ASP A 190 -7.36 -0.94 3.18
C ASP A 190 -5.91 -0.47 3.19
N THR A 191 -5.66 0.71 2.64
CA THR A 191 -4.30 1.30 2.57
C THR A 191 -3.80 1.82 3.91
N PHE A 192 -4.56 1.61 4.99
CA PHE A 192 -4.23 2.00 6.36
C PHE A 192 -4.58 0.87 7.34
N LEU A 193 -4.19 -0.36 7.00
CA LEU A 193 -4.30 -1.54 7.85
C LEU A 193 -3.07 -2.43 7.63
N GLY A 194 -2.26 -2.62 8.64
CA GLY A 194 -1.06 -3.45 8.54
C GLY A 194 -0.41 -3.69 9.90
N GLY A 195 0.69 -4.44 9.90
CA GLY A 195 1.41 -4.85 11.11
C GLY A 195 1.78 -3.72 12.07
N GLU A 196 2.00 -2.49 11.55
CA GLU A 196 2.27 -1.32 12.38
C GLU A 196 1.08 -0.95 13.29
N ASP A 197 -0.16 -1.16 12.82
CA ASP A 197 -1.35 -0.91 13.63
C ASP A 197 -1.47 -1.92 14.77
N PHE A 198 -1.05 -3.16 14.51
CA PHE A 198 -0.96 -4.21 15.53
C PHE A 198 0.11 -3.89 16.58
N ASP A 199 1.28 -3.39 16.15
CA ASP A 199 2.34 -2.95 17.06
C ASP A 199 1.86 -1.81 17.96
N LEU A 200 1.10 -0.84 17.43
CA LEU A 200 0.56 0.27 18.21
C LEU A 200 -0.38 -0.19 19.32
N ARG A 201 -1.26 -1.16 19.05
CA ARG A 201 -2.13 -1.74 20.08
C ARG A 201 -1.32 -2.32 21.25
N LEU A 202 -0.22 -2.97 20.89
CA LEU A 202 0.67 -3.57 21.89
C LEU A 202 1.48 -2.51 22.64
N ILE A 203 1.95 -1.47 21.95
CA ILE A 203 2.63 -0.33 22.56
C ILE A 203 1.69 0.39 23.54
N ASP A 204 0.46 0.71 23.13
CA ASP A 204 -0.53 1.37 24.00
C ASP A 204 -0.80 0.53 25.25
N PHE A 205 -0.96 -0.77 25.09
CA PHE A 205 -1.11 -1.69 26.22
C PHE A 205 0.10 -1.62 27.18
N PHE A 206 1.33 -1.66 26.66
CA PHE A 206 2.53 -1.59 27.49
C PHE A 206 2.70 -0.23 28.18
N VAL A 207 2.37 0.85 27.52
CA VAL A 207 2.38 2.22 28.10
C VAL A 207 1.39 2.30 29.26
N GLU A 208 0.19 1.76 29.10
CA GLU A 208 -0.83 1.76 30.15
C GLU A 208 -0.42 0.90 31.37
N GLU A 209 0.13 -0.29 31.13
CA GLU A 209 0.63 -1.16 32.21
C GLU A 209 1.77 -0.48 32.97
N PHE A 210 2.75 0.09 32.26
CA PHE A 210 3.84 0.80 32.90
C PHE A 210 3.36 2.00 33.72
N LYS A 211 2.38 2.75 33.21
CA LYS A 211 1.79 3.90 33.88
C LYS A 211 1.05 3.50 35.16
N LYS A 212 0.36 2.35 35.16
CA LYS A 212 -0.29 1.81 36.38
C LYS A 212 0.72 1.48 37.46
N ASP A 213 1.87 0.90 37.09
CA ASP A 213 2.87 0.43 38.03
C ASP A 213 3.79 1.55 38.52
N SER A 214 4.19 2.47 37.65
CA SER A 214 5.21 3.49 37.94
C SER A 214 4.66 4.90 38.12
N GLY A 215 3.42 5.17 37.69
CA GLY A 215 2.84 6.51 37.61
C GLY A 215 3.41 7.37 36.49
N PHE A 216 4.38 6.87 35.69
CA PHE A 216 5.06 7.63 34.63
C PHE A 216 4.48 7.27 33.24
N ASP A 217 4.24 8.30 32.43
CA ASP A 217 3.75 8.12 31.05
C ASP A 217 4.90 8.06 30.04
N LEU A 218 5.20 6.86 29.51
CA LEU A 218 6.28 6.64 28.55
C LEU A 218 6.07 7.40 27.23
N LYS A 219 4.85 7.87 26.91
CA LYS A 219 4.61 8.68 25.69
C LYS A 219 5.33 10.02 25.73
N SER A 220 5.70 10.49 26.93
CA SER A 220 6.47 11.73 27.10
C SER A 220 7.98 11.57 26.87
N ASP A 221 8.49 10.35 26.72
CA ASP A 221 9.90 10.03 26.50
C ASP A 221 10.09 9.36 25.13
N PRO A 222 10.54 10.10 24.09
CA PRO A 222 10.70 9.54 22.75
C PRO A 222 11.68 8.35 22.66
N LEU A 223 12.73 8.34 23.50
CA LEU A 223 13.69 7.24 23.51
C LEU A 223 13.07 5.98 24.12
N ALA A 224 12.34 6.13 25.22
CA ALA A 224 11.60 5.04 25.83
C ALA A 224 10.55 4.47 24.87
N LEU A 225 9.79 5.34 24.20
CA LEU A 225 8.77 4.96 23.24
C LEU A 225 9.35 4.18 22.06
N GLN A 226 10.51 4.59 21.53
CA GLN A 226 11.16 3.88 20.43
C GLN A 226 11.66 2.48 20.87
N ARG A 227 12.24 2.37 22.07
CA ARG A 227 12.64 1.05 22.63
C ARG A 227 11.43 0.15 22.85
N LEU A 228 10.32 0.73 23.30
CA LEU A 228 9.07 0.00 23.49
C LEU A 228 8.49 -0.49 22.16
N LYS A 229 8.58 0.33 21.10
CA LYS A 229 8.15 -0.03 19.74
C LYS A 229 8.93 -1.24 19.22
N GLU A 230 10.25 -1.25 19.34
CA GLU A 230 11.08 -2.40 18.92
C GLU A 230 10.75 -3.66 19.72
N ALA A 231 10.53 -3.52 21.02
CA ALA A 231 10.16 -4.64 21.87
C ALA A 231 8.75 -5.18 21.56
N ALA A 232 7.80 -4.31 21.23
CA ALA A 232 6.44 -4.68 20.84
C ALA A 232 6.44 -5.46 19.52
N GLU A 233 7.13 -4.96 18.49
CA GLU A 233 7.27 -5.68 17.20
C GLU A 233 7.90 -7.07 17.42
N LYS A 234 8.98 -7.14 18.21
CA LYS A 234 9.63 -8.41 18.54
C LYS A 234 8.68 -9.36 19.27
N ALA A 235 7.98 -8.88 20.29
CA ALA A 235 7.00 -9.68 21.04
C ALA A 235 5.87 -10.19 20.13
N LYS A 236 5.34 -9.35 19.24
CA LYS A 236 4.33 -9.75 18.23
C LYS A 236 4.84 -10.88 17.36
N ILE A 237 6.07 -10.80 16.85
CA ILE A 237 6.70 -11.84 16.02
C ILE A 237 6.87 -13.13 16.82
N GLU A 238 7.39 -13.07 18.03
CA GLU A 238 7.58 -14.24 18.89
C GLU A 238 6.26 -14.94 19.23
N LEU A 239 5.19 -14.17 19.48
CA LEU A 239 3.85 -14.70 19.78
C LEU A 239 3.17 -15.35 18.57
N SER A 240 3.69 -15.21 17.36
CA SER A 240 3.22 -15.98 16.20
C SER A 240 3.61 -17.45 16.28
N SER A 241 4.69 -17.79 17.01
CA SER A 241 5.17 -19.17 17.20
C SER A 241 5.08 -19.67 18.64
N SER A 242 5.05 -18.76 19.63
CA SER A 242 5.03 -19.07 21.06
C SER A 242 3.72 -18.65 21.71
N GLU A 243 3.29 -19.36 22.76
CA GLU A 243 2.07 -19.03 23.52
C GLU A 243 2.25 -17.82 24.43
N GLN A 244 3.49 -17.52 24.82
CA GLN A 244 3.83 -16.38 25.69
C GLN A 244 5.24 -15.91 25.43
N THR A 245 5.50 -14.63 25.72
CA THR A 245 6.84 -14.03 25.71
C THR A 245 6.98 -13.03 26.87
N GLU A 246 8.20 -12.58 27.13
CA GLU A 246 8.52 -11.57 28.12
C GLU A 246 9.24 -10.39 27.46
N VAL A 247 8.67 -9.19 27.63
CA VAL A 247 9.34 -7.94 27.28
C VAL A 247 10.12 -7.46 28.49
N ASN A 248 11.42 -7.30 28.34
CA ASN A 248 12.32 -6.82 29.40
C ASN A 248 13.16 -5.67 28.88
N LEU A 249 12.87 -4.47 29.39
CA LEU A 249 13.53 -3.22 29.00
C LEU A 249 14.13 -2.57 30.28
N PRO A 250 15.34 -2.96 30.64
CA PRO A 250 16.03 -2.35 31.78
C PRO A 250 16.35 -0.88 31.47
N TYR A 251 16.23 -0.02 32.49
CA TYR A 251 16.52 1.41 32.39
C TYR A 251 15.75 2.07 31.26
N ILE A 252 14.43 1.79 31.18
CA ILE A 252 13.60 2.33 30.08
C ILE A 252 13.47 3.85 30.19
N THR A 253 13.36 4.37 31.40
CA THR A 253 13.34 5.81 31.73
C THR A 253 13.84 6.02 33.15
N ALA A 254 13.93 7.28 33.60
CA ALA A 254 14.26 7.65 34.96
C ALA A 254 13.44 8.87 35.42
N ASP A 255 13.13 8.91 36.74
CA ASP A 255 12.53 10.06 37.39
C ASP A 255 13.31 10.44 38.64
N ALA A 256 12.74 11.35 39.44
CA ALA A 256 13.37 11.79 40.71
C ALA A 256 13.61 10.65 41.72
N SER A 257 12.91 9.53 41.60
CA SER A 257 13.08 8.33 42.44
C SER A 257 14.16 7.36 41.94
N GLY A 258 14.72 7.65 40.74
CA GLY A 258 15.77 6.83 40.13
C GLY A 258 15.34 6.15 38.81
N PRO A 259 16.16 5.20 38.35
CA PRO A 259 15.90 4.49 37.11
C PRO A 259 14.68 3.57 37.23
N LYS A 260 13.91 3.49 36.13
CA LYS A 260 12.74 2.62 36.00
C LYS A 260 13.04 1.50 35.02
N HIS A 261 12.50 0.33 35.29
CA HIS A 261 12.59 -0.84 34.43
C HIS A 261 11.19 -1.27 33.99
N PHE A 262 11.07 -1.78 32.78
CA PHE A 262 9.83 -2.37 32.30
C PHE A 262 10.03 -3.86 32.06
N VAL A 263 9.25 -4.68 32.76
CA VAL A 263 9.22 -6.14 32.60
C VAL A 263 7.76 -6.57 32.54
N GLN A 264 7.36 -7.09 31.39
CA GLN A 264 5.96 -7.50 31.15
C GLN A 264 5.90 -8.84 30.45
N LYS A 265 5.22 -9.80 31.06
CA LYS A 265 4.82 -11.04 30.37
C LYS A 265 3.54 -10.80 29.60
N ILE A 266 3.52 -11.33 28.37
CA ILE A 266 2.35 -11.25 27.52
C ILE A 266 2.11 -12.59 26.85
N THR A 267 0.83 -12.98 26.76
CA THR A 267 0.39 -14.19 26.08
C THR A 267 -0.14 -13.88 24.68
N ARG A 268 -0.11 -14.89 23.79
CA ARG A 268 -0.76 -14.81 22.47
C ARG A 268 -2.24 -14.43 22.60
N ALA A 269 -2.98 -15.07 23.50
CA ALA A 269 -4.39 -14.76 23.72
C ALA A 269 -4.63 -13.29 24.09
N LYS A 270 -3.73 -12.69 24.90
CA LYS A 270 -3.83 -11.25 25.23
C LYS A 270 -3.57 -10.39 23.99
N LEU A 271 -2.51 -10.67 23.22
CA LEU A 271 -2.25 -9.95 21.96
C LEU A 271 -3.44 -10.06 21.03
N GLU A 272 -3.97 -11.27 20.78
CA GLU A 272 -5.12 -11.49 19.91
C GLU A 272 -6.34 -10.70 20.36
N SER A 273 -6.61 -10.62 21.67
CA SER A 273 -7.71 -9.80 22.20
C SER A 273 -7.54 -8.29 21.98
N LEU A 274 -6.30 -7.79 21.89
CA LEU A 274 -5.99 -6.38 21.65
C LEU A 274 -6.16 -5.97 20.17
N VAL A 275 -6.09 -6.94 19.27
CA VAL A 275 -6.02 -6.68 17.82
C VAL A 275 -7.15 -7.34 17.02
N GLU A 276 -8.11 -7.98 17.69
CA GLU A 276 -9.20 -8.70 17.03
C GLU A 276 -9.99 -7.80 16.08
N ASP A 277 -10.28 -6.57 16.47
CA ASP A 277 -10.97 -5.59 15.66
C ASP A 277 -10.20 -5.21 14.38
N LEU A 278 -8.87 -5.20 14.45
CA LEU A 278 -8.02 -4.95 13.26
C LEU A 278 -8.10 -6.12 12.28
N VAL A 279 -8.11 -7.36 12.79
CA VAL A 279 -8.29 -8.54 11.92
C VAL A 279 -9.69 -8.56 11.31
N ASP A 280 -10.72 -8.25 12.10
CA ASP A 280 -12.10 -8.21 11.62
C ASP A 280 -12.32 -7.13 10.54
N ARG A 281 -11.59 -6.02 10.58
CA ARG A 281 -11.60 -5.01 9.51
C ARG A 281 -11.20 -5.57 8.14
N SER A 282 -10.37 -6.60 8.08
CA SER A 282 -9.97 -7.23 6.82
C SER A 282 -11.07 -8.08 6.18
N ILE A 283 -12.08 -8.48 6.94
CA ILE A 283 -13.13 -9.41 6.47
C ILE A 283 -14.11 -8.74 5.50
N SER A 284 -14.52 -7.49 5.78
CA SER A 284 -15.45 -6.77 4.89
C SER A 284 -14.90 -6.57 3.46
N PRO A 285 -13.62 -6.23 3.24
CA PRO A 285 -13.02 -6.24 1.91
C PRO A 285 -13.06 -7.61 1.19
N LEU A 286 -12.95 -8.74 1.92
CA LEU A 286 -13.07 -10.07 1.35
C LEU A 286 -14.47 -10.30 0.75
N GLU A 287 -15.50 -9.96 1.52
CA GLU A 287 -16.89 -10.05 1.06
C GLU A 287 -17.14 -9.20 -0.18
N THR A 288 -16.59 -7.97 -0.15
CA THR A 288 -16.72 -7.04 -1.28
C THR A 288 -16.02 -7.58 -2.53
N ALA A 289 -14.79 -8.10 -2.38
CA ALA A 289 -14.04 -8.66 -3.51
C ALA A 289 -14.77 -9.86 -4.15
N LEU A 290 -15.29 -10.78 -3.34
CA LEU A 290 -16.08 -11.91 -3.84
C LEU A 290 -17.35 -11.45 -4.57
N LYS A 291 -18.06 -10.47 -4.01
CA LYS A 291 -19.24 -9.88 -4.64
C LYS A 291 -18.92 -9.22 -5.98
N ASP A 292 -17.84 -8.45 -6.03
CA ASP A 292 -17.39 -7.74 -7.25
C ASP A 292 -16.95 -8.76 -8.32
N ALA A 293 -16.28 -9.84 -7.92
CA ALA A 293 -15.94 -10.97 -8.80
C ALA A 293 -17.17 -11.82 -9.20
N LYS A 294 -18.34 -11.60 -8.58
CA LYS A 294 -19.56 -12.40 -8.76
C LYS A 294 -19.38 -13.88 -8.44
N LEU A 295 -18.55 -14.16 -7.46
CA LEU A 295 -18.22 -15.51 -7.01
C LEU A 295 -18.68 -15.73 -5.56
N SER A 296 -19.00 -16.99 -5.26
CA SER A 296 -19.21 -17.48 -3.89
C SER A 296 -17.92 -18.08 -3.33
N LYS A 297 -17.82 -18.19 -2.00
CA LYS A 297 -16.62 -18.68 -1.30
C LYS A 297 -16.19 -20.10 -1.74
N ASP A 298 -17.15 -20.94 -2.08
CA ASP A 298 -16.93 -22.34 -2.53
C ASP A 298 -16.23 -22.42 -3.89
N LYS A 299 -16.26 -21.34 -4.67
CA LYS A 299 -15.60 -21.24 -5.97
C LYS A 299 -14.12 -20.88 -5.88
N ILE A 300 -13.64 -20.53 -4.70
CA ILE A 300 -12.22 -20.28 -4.47
C ILE A 300 -11.51 -21.61 -4.25
N ASP A 301 -10.57 -21.95 -5.09
CA ASP A 301 -9.84 -23.21 -5.02
C ASP A 301 -8.74 -23.17 -3.95
N ASP A 302 -7.92 -22.12 -3.96
CA ASP A 302 -6.81 -21.93 -3.03
C ASP A 302 -6.79 -20.50 -2.44
N ILE A 303 -6.30 -20.38 -1.21
CA ILE A 303 -6.11 -19.11 -0.53
C ILE A 303 -4.61 -18.94 -0.27
N LEU A 304 -4.04 -17.88 -0.81
CA LEU A 304 -2.64 -17.51 -0.61
C LEU A 304 -2.54 -16.43 0.46
N LEU A 305 -1.67 -16.65 1.43
CA LEU A 305 -1.34 -15.65 2.45
C LEU A 305 -0.03 -15.00 2.10
N VAL A 306 -0.04 -13.68 1.98
CA VAL A 306 1.10 -12.84 1.61
C VAL A 306 1.27 -11.74 2.66
N GLY A 307 2.52 -11.29 2.85
CA GLY A 307 2.86 -10.30 3.85
C GLY A 307 3.12 -10.89 5.24
N GLY A 308 4.09 -10.33 5.94
CA GLY A 308 4.58 -10.87 7.22
C GLY A 308 3.53 -10.94 8.33
N GLN A 309 2.52 -10.05 8.32
CA GLN A 309 1.46 -10.03 9.32
C GLN A 309 0.52 -11.24 9.21
N THR A 310 0.45 -11.91 8.06
CA THR A 310 -0.34 -13.14 7.87
C THR A 310 0.23 -14.35 8.63
N ARG A 311 1.43 -14.25 9.18
CA ARG A 311 2.02 -15.29 10.06
C ARG A 311 1.28 -15.40 11.41
N MET A 312 0.50 -14.38 11.77
CA MET A 312 -0.25 -14.36 13.02
C MET A 312 -1.37 -15.44 13.02
N PRO A 313 -1.43 -16.33 14.04
CA PRO A 313 -2.42 -17.41 14.08
C PRO A 313 -3.87 -16.93 13.99
N LEU A 314 -4.22 -15.81 14.64
CA LEU A 314 -5.57 -15.24 14.57
C LEU A 314 -5.96 -14.85 13.14
N VAL A 315 -5.04 -14.27 12.36
CA VAL A 315 -5.28 -13.93 10.95
C VAL A 315 -5.55 -15.18 10.14
N GLN A 316 -4.69 -16.21 10.27
CA GLN A 316 -4.85 -17.48 9.55
C GLN A 316 -6.19 -18.13 9.89
N LYS A 317 -6.55 -18.15 11.17
CA LYS A 317 -7.81 -18.72 11.63
C LYS A 317 -9.03 -17.98 11.06
N LYS A 318 -9.05 -16.63 11.14
CA LYS A 318 -10.18 -15.84 10.62
C LYS A 318 -10.35 -15.99 9.11
N VAL A 319 -9.26 -16.08 8.35
CA VAL A 319 -9.29 -16.35 6.90
C VAL A 319 -9.80 -17.76 6.62
N GLN A 320 -9.32 -18.77 7.36
CA GLN A 320 -9.80 -20.14 7.25
C GLN A 320 -11.29 -20.24 7.59
N ASP A 321 -11.73 -19.62 8.67
CA ASP A 321 -13.15 -19.62 9.08
C ASP A 321 -14.02 -18.91 8.03
N PHE A 322 -13.52 -17.84 7.40
CA PHE A 322 -14.24 -17.13 6.36
C PHE A 322 -14.46 -17.96 5.09
N PHE A 323 -13.40 -18.59 4.57
CA PHE A 323 -13.47 -19.37 3.32
C PHE A 323 -13.91 -20.82 3.54
N GLY A 324 -13.84 -21.34 4.77
CA GLY A 324 -14.08 -22.75 5.08
C GLY A 324 -12.99 -23.70 4.57
N LYS A 325 -11.82 -23.15 4.18
CA LYS A 325 -10.66 -23.88 3.64
C LYS A 325 -9.38 -23.38 4.31
N GLU A 326 -8.43 -24.30 4.50
CA GLU A 326 -7.12 -23.95 5.05
C GLU A 326 -6.30 -23.18 4.00
N PRO A 327 -5.72 -21.99 4.36
CA PRO A 327 -4.82 -21.28 3.47
C PRO A 327 -3.56 -22.09 3.16
N ARG A 328 -2.99 -21.86 1.99
CA ARG A 328 -1.74 -22.49 1.54
C ARG A 328 -0.57 -22.07 2.43
N LYS A 329 0.32 -23.02 2.73
CA LYS A 329 1.52 -22.82 3.57
C LYS A 329 2.83 -23.08 2.83
N ASP A 330 2.76 -23.51 1.59
CA ASP A 330 3.91 -23.85 0.75
C ASP A 330 4.54 -22.63 0.07
N LEU A 331 3.89 -21.48 0.08
CA LEU A 331 4.43 -20.22 -0.39
C LEU A 331 4.99 -19.40 0.78
N ASN A 332 6.23 -18.93 0.67
CA ASN A 332 6.80 -18.03 1.67
C ASN A 332 6.15 -16.64 1.55
N PRO A 333 5.37 -16.16 2.54
CA PRO A 333 4.67 -14.89 2.45
C PRO A 333 5.59 -13.67 2.33
N ASP A 334 6.86 -13.79 2.70
CA ASP A 334 7.84 -12.70 2.63
C ASP A 334 8.55 -12.61 1.26
N GLU A 335 8.53 -13.69 0.47
CA GLU A 335 9.29 -13.81 -0.79
C GLU A 335 8.38 -13.86 -2.03
N ALA A 336 7.13 -14.25 -1.88
CA ALA A 336 6.19 -14.49 -2.98
C ALA A 336 6.10 -13.32 -3.97
N VAL A 337 5.98 -12.11 -3.45
CA VAL A 337 5.88 -10.88 -4.26
C VAL A 337 7.17 -10.63 -5.04
N ALA A 338 8.33 -10.81 -4.42
CA ALA A 338 9.62 -10.60 -5.08
C ALA A 338 9.88 -11.64 -6.18
N ILE A 339 9.53 -12.91 -5.94
CA ILE A 339 9.62 -13.99 -6.94
C ILE A 339 8.70 -13.68 -8.13
N GLY A 340 7.45 -13.29 -7.89
CA GLY A 340 6.52 -12.94 -8.95
C GLY A 340 6.96 -11.70 -9.75
N ALA A 341 7.55 -10.70 -9.08
CA ALA A 341 8.13 -9.55 -9.77
C ALA A 341 9.33 -9.97 -10.66
N ALA A 342 10.17 -10.90 -10.21
CA ALA A 342 11.27 -11.43 -11.00
C ALA A 342 10.76 -12.22 -12.22
N ILE A 343 9.70 -13.02 -12.05
CA ILE A 343 9.03 -13.72 -13.17
C ILE A 343 8.51 -12.71 -14.19
N GLN A 344 7.84 -11.64 -13.74
CA GLN A 344 7.38 -10.57 -14.64
C GLN A 344 8.55 -9.89 -15.37
N GLY A 345 9.69 -9.71 -14.70
CA GLY A 345 10.92 -9.22 -15.33
C GLY A 345 11.40 -10.15 -16.44
N SER A 346 11.42 -11.46 -16.21
CA SER A 346 11.77 -12.49 -17.18
C SER A 346 10.81 -12.54 -18.37
N VAL A 347 9.51 -12.29 -18.15
CA VAL A 347 8.52 -12.18 -19.25
C VAL A 347 8.82 -10.94 -20.11
N LEU A 348 9.13 -9.81 -19.48
CA LEU A 348 9.42 -8.56 -20.20
C LEU A 348 10.76 -8.59 -20.96
N SER A 349 11.75 -9.38 -20.51
CA SER A 349 13.01 -9.60 -21.23
C SER A 349 12.87 -10.63 -22.36
N GLY A 350 11.77 -11.39 -22.38
CA GLY A 350 11.52 -12.45 -23.37
C GLY A 350 12.16 -13.80 -23.03
N ASP A 351 12.75 -13.95 -21.82
CA ASP A 351 13.33 -15.19 -21.35
C ASP A 351 12.26 -16.22 -20.94
N THR A 352 11.17 -15.72 -20.36
CA THR A 352 9.96 -16.51 -20.09
C THR A 352 8.89 -16.15 -21.13
N LYS A 353 8.37 -17.16 -21.80
CA LYS A 353 7.27 -17.04 -22.76
C LYS A 353 6.02 -17.66 -22.13
N ASP A 354 4.90 -17.44 -22.79
CA ASP A 354 3.65 -18.12 -22.48
C ASP A 354 3.02 -17.73 -21.13
N VAL A 355 3.18 -16.44 -20.76
CA VAL A 355 2.50 -15.85 -19.58
C VAL A 355 1.82 -14.55 -19.96
N LEU A 356 0.50 -14.53 -19.81
CA LEU A 356 -0.34 -13.33 -19.98
C LEU A 356 -0.88 -12.87 -18.63
N LEU A 357 -0.68 -11.61 -18.31
CA LEU A 357 -1.17 -10.98 -17.10
C LEU A 357 -2.19 -9.89 -17.43
N LEU A 358 -3.43 -10.09 -16.99
CA LEU A 358 -4.53 -9.14 -17.09
C LEU A 358 -4.87 -8.62 -15.70
N ASP A 359 -4.65 -7.34 -15.49
CA ASP A 359 -4.95 -6.67 -14.21
C ASP A 359 -6.21 -5.81 -14.34
N VAL A 360 -6.67 -5.21 -13.25
CA VAL A 360 -7.89 -4.38 -13.21
C VAL A 360 -7.61 -3.00 -12.63
N THR A 361 -8.49 -2.05 -12.96
CA THR A 361 -8.51 -0.75 -12.30
C THR A 361 -8.97 -0.92 -10.85
N PRO A 362 -8.20 -0.46 -9.83
CA PRO A 362 -8.59 -0.64 -8.43
C PRO A 362 -9.74 0.27 -7.99
N LEU A 363 -9.89 1.40 -8.67
CA LEU A 363 -10.87 2.44 -8.39
C LEU A 363 -11.50 2.95 -9.68
N THR A 364 -12.75 3.38 -9.58
CA THR A 364 -13.49 4.00 -10.69
C THR A 364 -12.82 5.29 -11.15
N LEU A 365 -12.59 5.39 -12.45
CA LEU A 365 -12.17 6.62 -13.14
C LEU A 365 -13.38 7.31 -13.72
N GLY A 366 -13.51 8.60 -13.49
CA GLY A 366 -14.65 9.38 -13.97
C GLY A 366 -14.28 10.85 -14.17
N ILE A 367 -15.29 11.62 -14.51
CA ILE A 367 -15.19 13.08 -14.66
C ILE A 367 -16.24 13.77 -13.79
N GLU A 368 -15.94 14.99 -13.43
CA GLU A 368 -16.93 15.89 -12.82
C GLU A 368 -17.89 16.41 -13.89
N THR A 369 -19.19 16.29 -13.61
CA THR A 369 -20.27 16.81 -14.46
C THR A 369 -21.06 17.87 -13.71
N LEU A 370 -22.05 18.46 -14.39
CA LEU A 370 -22.89 19.54 -13.88
C LEU A 370 -23.42 19.23 -12.46
N GLY A 371 -23.28 20.18 -11.54
CA GLY A 371 -23.68 20.02 -10.14
C GLY A 371 -22.64 19.33 -9.26
N GLY A 372 -21.38 19.17 -9.71
CA GLY A 372 -20.32 18.54 -8.95
C GLY A 372 -20.48 17.02 -8.81
N VAL A 373 -21.20 16.39 -9.74
CA VAL A 373 -21.45 14.94 -9.72
C VAL A 373 -20.27 14.19 -10.31
N ALA A 374 -19.85 13.11 -9.66
CA ALA A 374 -18.88 12.16 -10.20
C ALA A 374 -19.56 11.22 -11.18
N THR A 375 -19.24 11.35 -12.47
CA THR A 375 -19.78 10.50 -13.55
C THR A 375 -18.73 9.45 -13.92
N PRO A 376 -19.00 8.15 -13.66
CA PRO A 376 -18.08 7.07 -14.00
C PRO A 376 -17.88 6.94 -15.51
N LEU A 377 -16.64 6.69 -15.94
CA LEU A 377 -16.29 6.31 -17.31
C LEU A 377 -15.74 4.89 -17.37
N ILE A 378 -14.77 4.57 -16.49
CA ILE A 378 -14.19 3.24 -16.33
C ILE A 378 -14.45 2.82 -14.89
N GLU A 379 -15.30 1.85 -14.70
CA GLU A 379 -15.65 1.36 -13.37
C GLU A 379 -14.49 0.56 -12.75
N LYS A 380 -14.42 0.54 -11.44
CA LYS A 380 -13.46 -0.32 -10.71
C LYS A 380 -13.60 -1.77 -11.16
N ASN A 381 -12.53 -2.53 -11.04
CA ASN A 381 -12.44 -3.93 -11.49
C ASN A 381 -12.70 -4.12 -13.00
N THR A 382 -12.49 -3.07 -13.82
CA THR A 382 -12.44 -3.22 -15.27
C THR A 382 -11.05 -3.68 -15.68
N THR A 383 -10.99 -4.77 -16.44
CA THR A 383 -9.72 -5.35 -16.97
C THR A 383 -8.96 -4.32 -17.81
N ILE A 384 -7.66 -4.23 -17.60
CA ILE A 384 -6.75 -3.33 -18.31
C ILE A 384 -5.74 -4.11 -19.17
N PRO A 385 -5.38 -3.57 -20.37
CA PRO A 385 -5.67 -2.22 -20.88
C PRO A 385 -7.11 -2.06 -21.35
N THR A 386 -7.70 -0.88 -21.11
CA THR A 386 -9.05 -0.55 -21.55
C THR A 386 -9.16 0.87 -22.05
N GLN A 387 -10.17 1.13 -22.89
CA GLN A 387 -10.49 2.45 -23.40
C GLN A 387 -12.00 2.65 -23.37
N LYS A 388 -12.44 3.81 -22.88
CA LYS A 388 -13.86 4.21 -22.87
C LYS A 388 -14.01 5.61 -23.42
N SER A 389 -15.08 5.82 -24.17
CA SER A 389 -15.50 7.13 -24.63
C SER A 389 -16.99 7.32 -24.33
N GLN A 390 -17.36 8.55 -24.00
CA GLN A 390 -18.74 8.94 -23.75
C GLN A 390 -18.99 10.32 -24.33
N VAL A 391 -20.16 10.52 -24.92
CA VAL A 391 -20.59 11.81 -25.46
C VAL A 391 -21.24 12.60 -24.33
N PHE A 392 -20.85 13.86 -24.21
CA PHE A 392 -21.44 14.83 -23.28
C PHE A 392 -21.91 16.04 -24.08
N SER A 393 -22.93 16.73 -23.60
CA SER A 393 -23.34 18.02 -24.08
C SER A 393 -22.72 19.14 -23.26
N THR A 394 -22.57 20.32 -23.86
CA THR A 394 -22.24 21.55 -23.15
C THR A 394 -23.38 21.94 -22.20
N ALA A 395 -23.06 22.63 -21.09
CA ALA A 395 -24.05 23.07 -20.11
C ALA A 395 -24.86 24.27 -20.58
N GLU A 396 -24.28 25.07 -21.50
CA GLU A 396 -24.90 26.30 -22.03
C GLU A 396 -24.82 26.33 -23.55
N ASP A 397 -25.75 27.04 -24.18
CA ASP A 397 -25.73 27.30 -25.62
C ASP A 397 -24.53 28.17 -25.99
N ASN A 398 -23.93 27.91 -27.15
CA ASN A 398 -22.77 28.62 -27.68
C ASN A 398 -21.49 28.47 -26.82
N GLN A 399 -21.42 27.49 -25.94
CA GLN A 399 -20.25 27.20 -25.14
C GLN A 399 -19.14 26.58 -26.01
N THR A 400 -18.00 27.28 -26.16
CA THR A 400 -16.88 26.88 -27.03
C THR A 400 -15.75 26.18 -26.25
N ALA A 401 -15.84 26.13 -24.93
CA ALA A 401 -14.84 25.47 -24.08
C ALA A 401 -15.49 24.76 -22.91
N VAL A 402 -14.90 23.65 -22.49
CA VAL A 402 -15.30 22.87 -21.31
C VAL A 402 -14.07 22.51 -20.52
N THR A 403 -14.12 22.74 -19.21
CA THR A 403 -13.10 22.20 -18.29
C THR A 403 -13.45 20.77 -17.91
N VAL A 404 -12.59 19.83 -18.26
CA VAL A 404 -12.72 18.43 -17.87
C VAL A 404 -11.90 18.20 -16.61
N HIS A 405 -12.57 17.86 -15.52
CA HIS A 405 -11.94 17.46 -14.27
C HIS A 405 -11.98 15.94 -14.13
N VAL A 406 -10.81 15.31 -14.19
CA VAL A 406 -10.65 13.85 -14.07
C VAL A 406 -10.49 13.49 -12.61
N ILE A 407 -11.27 12.52 -12.17
CA ILE A 407 -11.34 12.08 -10.77
C ILE A 407 -11.25 10.56 -10.66
N GLN A 408 -10.80 10.09 -9.51
CA GLN A 408 -10.70 8.67 -9.18
C GLN A 408 -11.32 8.39 -7.80
N GLY A 409 -12.22 7.41 -7.72
CA GLY A 409 -12.87 6.98 -6.48
C GLY A 409 -14.35 6.65 -6.65
N GLU A 410 -14.96 6.20 -5.54
CA GLU A 410 -16.32 5.64 -5.51
C GLU A 410 -17.38 6.61 -4.96
N ARG A 411 -17.01 7.86 -4.66
CA ARG A 411 -17.93 8.84 -4.08
C ARG A 411 -18.76 9.51 -5.16
N LYS A 412 -20.05 9.73 -4.88
CA LYS A 412 -20.99 10.37 -5.81
C LYS A 412 -20.69 11.84 -6.11
N GLN A 413 -20.02 12.52 -5.18
CA GLN A 413 -19.60 13.91 -5.36
C GLN A 413 -18.15 13.98 -5.82
N ALA A 414 -17.85 14.72 -6.86
CA ALA A 414 -16.53 14.86 -7.45
C ALA A 414 -15.47 15.34 -6.43
N ALA A 415 -15.83 16.33 -5.60
CA ALA A 415 -14.95 16.91 -4.58
C ALA A 415 -14.52 15.91 -3.48
N GLN A 416 -15.23 14.79 -3.34
CA GLN A 416 -14.91 13.74 -2.35
C GLN A 416 -14.01 12.64 -2.94
N ASN A 417 -13.71 12.70 -4.23
CA ASN A 417 -12.83 11.77 -4.92
C ASN A 417 -11.44 12.38 -5.12
N LYS A 418 -10.48 11.52 -5.46
CA LYS A 418 -9.13 11.97 -5.78
C LYS A 418 -9.13 12.71 -7.11
N SER A 419 -8.74 13.99 -7.12
CA SER A 419 -8.47 14.71 -8.35
C SER A 419 -7.19 14.20 -9.01
N LEU A 420 -7.26 13.78 -10.25
CA LEU A 420 -6.11 13.38 -11.07
C LEU A 420 -5.59 14.56 -11.91
N GLY A 421 -6.46 15.49 -12.26
CA GLY A 421 -6.10 16.69 -13.02
C GLY A 421 -7.29 17.34 -13.67
N GLN A 422 -7.04 18.53 -14.22
CA GLN A 422 -8.01 19.29 -15.00
C GLN A 422 -7.37 19.75 -16.32
N PHE A 423 -8.13 19.73 -17.37
CA PHE A 423 -7.71 20.30 -18.65
C PHE A 423 -8.91 20.94 -19.37
N ASN A 424 -8.63 21.88 -20.26
CA ASN A 424 -9.65 22.56 -21.02
C ASN A 424 -9.72 21.98 -22.44
N LEU A 425 -10.91 21.59 -22.85
CA LEU A 425 -11.24 21.37 -24.25
C LEU A 425 -11.71 22.70 -24.81
N THR A 426 -11.02 23.23 -25.81
CA THR A 426 -11.33 24.48 -26.49
C THR A 426 -11.76 24.22 -27.94
N ASP A 427 -12.25 25.24 -28.59
CA ASP A 427 -12.67 25.19 -30.01
C ASP A 427 -13.78 24.15 -30.30
N ILE A 428 -14.68 23.97 -29.33
CA ILE A 428 -15.85 23.10 -29.51
C ILE A 428 -16.73 23.73 -30.57
N PRO A 429 -17.05 23.01 -31.68
CA PRO A 429 -17.91 23.52 -32.72
C PRO A 429 -19.30 23.84 -32.18
N VAL A 430 -19.76 25.05 -32.37
CA VAL A 430 -21.14 25.48 -32.01
C VAL A 430 -22.07 25.14 -33.14
N SER A 431 -23.10 24.35 -32.90
CA SER A 431 -24.07 23.97 -33.90
C SER A 431 -25.16 25.05 -34.03
N TYR A 432 -25.28 25.66 -35.19
CA TYR A 432 -26.37 26.59 -35.52
C TYR A 432 -27.68 25.88 -35.90
N THR A 433 -27.84 24.61 -35.58
CA THR A 433 -29.03 23.83 -35.99
C THR A 433 -30.34 24.35 -35.43
N HIS A 434 -30.32 25.15 -34.35
CA HIS A 434 -31.56 25.79 -33.84
C HIS A 434 -32.01 27.02 -34.59
N LEU A 435 -31.14 27.70 -35.32
CA LEU A 435 -31.54 28.85 -36.14
C LEU A 435 -32.29 28.47 -37.47
N ARG A 436 -32.06 27.25 -37.96
CA ARG A 436 -32.78 26.77 -39.18
C ARG A 436 -34.17 26.24 -38.89
N ALA A 437 -34.51 25.88 -37.69
CA ALA A 437 -35.85 25.38 -37.34
C ALA A 437 -36.88 26.52 -37.17
N HIS A 438 -36.43 27.75 -36.95
CA HIS A 438 -37.32 28.91 -36.86
C HIS A 438 -37.56 29.63 -38.22
N GLU A 439 -36.71 29.42 -39.22
CA GLU A 439 -36.89 30.05 -40.56
C GLU A 439 -37.82 29.26 -41.51
N THR A 440 -38.32 28.09 -41.12
CA THR A 440 -39.16 27.23 -41.96
C THR A 440 -40.65 27.35 -41.67
N HIS A 441 -41.10 28.31 -40.85
CA HIS A 441 -42.53 28.50 -40.54
C HIS A 441 -43.16 29.79 -41.03
N GLU A 442 -42.56 30.53 -41.96
CA GLU A 442 -43.21 31.64 -42.65
C GLU A 442 -43.22 31.44 -44.17
N HIS A 443 -44.04 30.51 -44.62
CA HIS A 443 -44.63 30.58 -46.02
C HIS A 443 -45.93 29.81 -46.07
#